data_117f2e997b0aa65b8dfc8735c35cf7eb
#
_entry.id   117f2e997b0aa65b8dfc8735c35cf7eb
#
_cell.length_a   1.000
_cell.length_b   1.000
_cell.length_c   1.000
_cell.angle_alpha   90.00
_cell.angle_beta   90.00
_cell.angle_gamma   90.00
#
_symmetry.space_group_name_H-M   'P 1'
#
loop_
_entity.id
_entity.type
_entity.pdbx_description
1 polymer ?
#
loop_
_entity_poly.entity_id
_entity_poly.type
_entity_poly.pdbx_seq_one_letter_code
_entity_poly.pdbx_strand_id
1 'polypeptide(L)'
;MTRVGGDGWVHFIDNMRITGGELISFSFRAERPKLAVIYVNKAEDYEDDEDDEDDDDPHGDAIVAQRMKLSEEEVCNIWDIIPPRADFVGVPFITCLTSTMVDRHIMKLPKSLSESCGIKPDEEGSAEIRLTARGSVTTCAYGVDTDGRTHFNSVGWKSFLVGKNLHVGQAILITIRNTHRPGLRMMVVIDII
;
A
#
# COMPACT_ATOMS: atom_id res chain seq x y z
N MET A 1 -21.25 -23.52 -12.15
CA MET A 1 -21.53 -22.33 -11.33
C MET A 1 -20.94 -22.57 -9.96
N THR A 2 -19.89 -21.86 -9.58
CA THR A 2 -19.21 -22.03 -8.27
C THR A 2 -19.91 -21.14 -7.24
N ARG A 3 -20.30 -21.71 -6.10
CA ARG A 3 -20.93 -20.97 -5.01
C ARG A 3 -19.94 -20.78 -3.87
N VAL A 4 -19.80 -19.56 -3.39
CA VAL A 4 -19.14 -19.24 -2.11
C VAL A 4 -20.24 -19.21 -1.05
N GLY A 5 -20.09 -19.98 0.04
CA GLY A 5 -21.11 -20.05 1.08
C GLY A 5 -20.71 -21.01 2.20
N GLY A 6 -21.60 -21.18 3.18
CA GLY A 6 -21.37 -21.99 4.37
C GLY A 6 -20.89 -21.17 5.57
N ASP A 7 -20.62 -21.87 6.70
CA ASP A 7 -20.32 -21.22 7.99
C ASP A 7 -19.08 -20.31 7.90
N GLY A 8 -18.07 -20.68 7.11
CA GLY A 8 -16.89 -19.84 6.88
C GLY A 8 -17.20 -18.52 6.17
N TRP A 9 -18.17 -18.53 5.25
CA TRP A 9 -18.63 -17.32 4.60
C TRP A 9 -19.40 -16.40 5.56
N VAL A 10 -20.25 -16.97 6.41
CA VAL A 10 -20.98 -16.21 7.43
C VAL A 10 -20.01 -15.57 8.40
N HIS A 11 -19.04 -16.33 8.92
CA HIS A 11 -17.98 -15.78 9.79
C HIS A 11 -17.17 -14.67 9.12
N PHE A 12 -16.85 -14.82 7.83
CA PHE A 12 -16.14 -13.78 7.08
C PHE A 12 -16.97 -12.49 7.01
N ILE A 13 -18.26 -12.59 6.61
CA ILE A 13 -19.17 -11.44 6.54
C ILE A 13 -19.30 -10.74 7.90
N ASP A 14 -19.47 -11.52 8.98
CA ASP A 14 -19.64 -11.00 10.34
C ASP A 14 -18.35 -10.32 10.85
N ASN A 15 -17.19 -10.95 10.66
CA ASN A 15 -15.90 -10.41 11.09
C ASN A 15 -15.54 -9.12 10.35
N MET A 16 -15.83 -9.08 9.04
CA MET A 16 -15.57 -7.92 8.20
C MET A 16 -16.68 -6.85 8.29
N ARG A 17 -17.73 -7.11 9.11
CA ARG A 17 -18.90 -6.23 9.25
C ARG A 17 -19.50 -5.79 7.92
N ILE A 18 -19.50 -6.70 6.93
CA ILE A 18 -19.99 -6.42 5.59
C ILE A 18 -21.51 -6.28 5.63
N THR A 19 -22.01 -5.15 5.17
CA THR A 19 -23.45 -4.85 5.08
C THR A 19 -23.95 -4.97 3.64
N GLY A 20 -25.27 -5.09 3.48
CA GLY A 20 -25.87 -5.21 2.14
C GLY A 20 -25.58 -3.98 1.27
N GLY A 21 -25.13 -4.20 0.04
CA GLY A 21 -24.83 -3.13 -0.95
C GLY A 21 -23.35 -2.76 -1.05
N GLU A 22 -22.49 -3.38 -0.29
CA GLU A 22 -21.04 -3.21 -0.41
C GLU A 22 -20.45 -4.05 -1.53
N LEU A 23 -19.41 -3.53 -2.17
CA LEU A 23 -18.73 -4.19 -3.28
C LEU A 23 -17.61 -5.09 -2.75
N ILE A 24 -17.66 -6.37 -3.11
CA ILE A 24 -16.63 -7.34 -2.78
C ILE A 24 -16.05 -7.89 -4.07
N SER A 25 -14.75 -7.81 -4.25
CA SER A 25 -14.04 -8.40 -5.38
C SER A 25 -13.40 -9.73 -4.99
N PHE A 26 -13.50 -10.73 -5.85
CA PHE A 26 -12.89 -12.04 -5.68
C PHE A 26 -11.87 -12.28 -6.79
N SER A 27 -10.63 -12.57 -6.44
CA SER A 27 -9.59 -12.97 -7.39
C SER A 27 -9.24 -14.45 -7.24
N PHE A 28 -9.17 -15.17 -8.36
CA PHE A 28 -8.80 -16.58 -8.41
C PHE A 28 -7.52 -16.75 -9.22
N ARG A 29 -6.45 -17.29 -8.63
CA ARG A 29 -5.21 -17.61 -9.35
C ARG A 29 -5.24 -19.03 -9.87
N ALA A 30 -4.85 -19.23 -11.15
CA ALA A 30 -4.87 -20.55 -11.81
C ALA A 30 -3.86 -21.57 -11.24
N GLU A 31 -2.71 -21.12 -10.72
CA GLU A 31 -1.61 -22.01 -10.28
C GLU A 31 -1.69 -22.46 -8.81
N ARG A 32 -2.46 -21.78 -7.98
CA ARG A 32 -2.88 -22.22 -6.63
C ARG A 32 -4.23 -21.60 -6.34
N PRO A 33 -5.24 -22.37 -5.93
CA PRO A 33 -6.55 -21.81 -5.58
C PRO A 33 -6.45 -21.08 -4.25
N LYS A 34 -5.75 -19.93 -4.20
CA LYS A 34 -5.94 -18.94 -3.15
C LYS A 34 -7.02 -18.00 -3.65
N LEU A 35 -8.12 -17.98 -2.95
CA LEU A 35 -9.16 -16.98 -3.08
C LEU A 35 -8.64 -15.74 -2.35
N ALA A 36 -8.39 -14.65 -3.07
CA ALA A 36 -8.20 -13.35 -2.48
C ALA A 36 -9.54 -12.62 -2.48
N VAL A 37 -9.91 -12.05 -1.34
CA VAL A 37 -11.09 -11.22 -1.19
C VAL A 37 -10.62 -9.80 -0.92
N ILE A 38 -10.98 -8.88 -1.80
CA ILE A 38 -10.71 -7.45 -1.61
C ILE A 38 -12.03 -6.82 -1.18
N TYR A 39 -12.03 -6.26 0.02
CA TYR A 39 -13.15 -5.52 0.54
C TYR A 39 -13.00 -4.03 0.17
N VAL A 40 -14.02 -3.48 -0.50
CA VAL A 40 -14.06 -2.07 -0.87
C VAL A 40 -15.17 -1.42 -0.05
N ASN A 41 -14.81 -0.69 1.00
CA ASN A 41 -15.77 -0.02 1.87
C ASN A 41 -16.38 1.21 1.17
N LYS A 42 -17.69 1.33 1.22
CA LYS A 42 -18.41 2.51 0.76
C LYS A 42 -18.46 3.51 1.90
N ALA A 43 -17.66 4.57 1.83
CA ALA A 43 -17.58 5.60 2.85
C ALA A 43 -18.95 6.27 3.07
N GLU A 44 -19.47 6.20 4.29
CA GLU A 44 -20.39 7.19 4.81
C GLU A 44 -19.58 8.37 5.36
N ASP A 45 -20.07 9.60 5.10
CA ASP A 45 -19.46 10.85 5.54
C ASP A 45 -19.31 10.88 7.06
N TYR A 46 -18.08 10.80 7.57
CA TYR A 46 -17.76 11.20 8.94
C TYR A 46 -16.56 12.13 8.93
N GLU A 47 -16.78 13.20 9.70
CA GLU A 47 -15.83 14.27 9.98
C GLU A 47 -14.59 13.74 10.69
N ASP A 48 -13.51 14.42 10.42
CA ASP A 48 -12.13 14.30 10.86
C ASP A 48 -12.01 14.04 12.38
N ASP A 49 -11.91 12.78 12.79
CA ASP A 49 -11.38 12.40 14.10
C ASP A 49 -10.18 11.48 13.89
N GLU A 50 -9.01 12.02 14.24
CA GLU A 50 -7.69 11.37 14.19
C GLU A 50 -7.59 10.29 15.29
N ASP A 51 -8.28 9.17 15.13
CA ASP A 51 -7.99 7.96 15.90
C ASP A 51 -7.79 6.80 14.91
N ASP A 52 -6.51 6.61 14.52
CA ASP A 52 -6.00 5.45 13.81
C ASP A 52 -6.09 4.21 14.73
N GLU A 53 -7.25 3.59 14.86
CA GLU A 53 -7.30 2.20 15.30
C GLU A 53 -6.97 1.31 14.10
N ASP A 54 -5.73 0.79 14.12
CA ASP A 54 -5.22 -0.24 13.20
C ASP A 54 -6.12 -1.47 13.29
N ASP A 55 -7.08 -1.62 12.36
CA ASP A 55 -7.74 -2.89 12.11
C ASP A 55 -6.69 -3.84 11.49
N ASP A 56 -6.08 -4.64 12.36
CA ASP A 56 -5.23 -5.78 12.03
C ASP A 56 -6.06 -6.80 11.23
N ASP A 57 -6.06 -6.71 9.89
CA ASP A 57 -6.58 -7.77 9.03
C ASP A 57 -5.61 -8.97 9.06
N PRO A 58 -5.95 -10.09 9.74
CA PRO A 58 -5.07 -11.25 9.85
C PRO A 58 -4.84 -12.00 8.53
N HIS A 59 -5.45 -11.55 7.44
CA HIS A 59 -5.29 -12.13 6.10
C HIS A 59 -4.59 -11.18 5.13
N GLY A 60 -3.98 -10.08 5.61
CA GLY A 60 -3.44 -8.99 4.84
C GLY A 60 -2.25 -9.34 3.96
N ASP A 61 -2.50 -9.58 2.69
CA ASP A 61 -1.45 -9.58 1.68
C ASP A 61 -1.11 -8.15 1.17
N ALA A 62 -1.88 -7.11 1.59
CA ALA A 62 -1.62 -5.70 1.25
C ALA A 62 -2.37 -4.72 2.17
N ILE A 63 -1.75 -3.59 2.49
CA ILE A 63 -2.40 -2.45 3.15
C ILE A 63 -3.01 -1.55 2.06
N VAL A 64 -4.28 -1.22 2.19
CA VAL A 64 -4.96 -0.27 1.29
C VAL A 64 -5.22 1.02 2.05
N ALA A 65 -4.84 2.16 1.48
CA ALA A 65 -5.08 3.46 2.11
C ALA A 65 -6.58 3.70 2.31
N GLN A 66 -6.95 4.26 3.44
CA GLN A 66 -8.32 4.62 3.76
C GLN A 66 -8.92 5.54 2.68
N ARG A 67 -10.22 5.37 2.39
CA ARG A 67 -10.98 6.17 1.40
C ARG A 67 -10.52 6.02 -0.06
N MET A 68 -9.70 5.01 -0.37
CA MET A 68 -9.30 4.76 -1.74
C MET A 68 -10.44 4.07 -2.51
N LYS A 69 -10.82 4.65 -3.67
CA LYS A 69 -11.77 4.04 -4.60
C LYS A 69 -10.99 3.57 -5.81
N LEU A 70 -10.85 2.26 -5.95
CA LEU A 70 -10.28 1.62 -7.12
C LEU A 70 -11.42 1.22 -8.08
N SER A 71 -11.19 1.36 -9.37
CA SER A 71 -12.04 0.75 -10.39
C SER A 71 -11.84 -0.78 -10.38
N GLU A 72 -12.79 -1.52 -10.97
CA GLU A 72 -12.65 -2.97 -11.13
C GLU A 72 -11.39 -3.35 -11.93
N GLU A 73 -11.03 -2.55 -12.93
CA GLU A 73 -9.83 -2.72 -13.73
C GLU A 73 -8.56 -2.53 -12.89
N GLU A 74 -8.50 -1.48 -12.08
CA GLU A 74 -7.37 -1.25 -11.16
C GLU A 74 -7.21 -2.38 -10.14
N VAL A 75 -8.31 -2.89 -9.61
CA VAL A 75 -8.28 -4.04 -8.69
C VAL A 75 -7.72 -5.29 -9.38
N CYS A 76 -8.12 -5.57 -10.61
CA CYS A 76 -7.56 -6.68 -11.38
C CYS A 76 -6.06 -6.48 -11.64
N ASN A 77 -5.66 -5.27 -12.04
CA ASN A 77 -4.27 -4.93 -12.35
C ASN A 77 -3.34 -5.06 -11.13
N ILE A 78 -3.81 -4.74 -9.91
CA ILE A 78 -3.01 -4.87 -8.68
C ILE A 78 -2.41 -6.27 -8.55
N TRP A 79 -3.22 -7.30 -8.76
CA TRP A 79 -2.77 -8.67 -8.58
C TRP A 79 -1.76 -9.13 -9.63
N ASP A 80 -1.81 -8.54 -10.82
CA ASP A 80 -0.86 -8.83 -11.88
C ASP A 80 0.50 -8.15 -11.65
N ILE A 81 0.50 -7.00 -10.93
CA ILE A 81 1.72 -6.22 -10.67
C ILE A 81 2.34 -6.48 -9.29
N ILE A 82 1.59 -7.04 -8.32
CA ILE A 82 2.18 -7.44 -7.02
C ILE A 82 3.28 -8.48 -7.27
N PRO A 83 4.54 -8.18 -6.90
CA PRO A 83 5.63 -9.12 -7.10
C PRO A 83 5.47 -10.38 -6.23
N PRO A 84 6.18 -11.48 -6.54
CA PRO A 84 6.22 -12.65 -5.68
C PRO A 84 6.62 -12.28 -4.23
N ARG A 85 6.05 -12.95 -3.24
CA ARG A 85 6.27 -12.64 -1.81
C ARG A 85 7.76 -12.62 -1.40
N ALA A 86 8.59 -13.39 -2.06
CA ALA A 86 10.03 -13.42 -1.81
C ALA A 86 10.78 -12.14 -2.24
N ASP A 87 10.16 -11.30 -3.07
CA ASP A 87 10.80 -10.13 -3.68
C ASP A 87 10.65 -8.86 -2.85
N PHE A 88 9.82 -8.87 -1.78
CA PHE A 88 9.60 -7.70 -0.96
C PHE A 88 9.53 -8.04 0.54
N VAL A 89 9.69 -7.02 1.37
CA VAL A 89 9.66 -7.09 2.84
C VAL A 89 8.39 -6.41 3.33
N GLY A 90 7.85 -6.90 4.42
CA GLY A 90 6.61 -6.36 4.98
C GLY A 90 5.41 -6.72 4.13
N VAL A 91 4.50 -5.79 3.97
CA VAL A 91 3.27 -5.90 3.17
C VAL A 91 3.24 -4.83 2.08
N PRO A 92 2.67 -5.09 0.90
CA PRO A 92 2.47 -4.06 -0.12
C PRO A 92 1.51 -2.98 0.39
N PHE A 93 1.73 -1.73 -0.02
CA PHE A 93 0.86 -0.60 0.31
C PHE A 93 0.27 0.00 -0.96
N ILE A 94 -1.05 0.12 -1.00
CA ILE A 94 -1.80 0.65 -2.13
C ILE A 94 -2.41 1.99 -1.73
N THR A 95 -2.15 3.02 -2.52
CA THR A 95 -2.68 4.36 -2.25
C THR A 95 -2.86 5.17 -3.53
N CYS A 96 -3.68 6.20 -3.50
CA CYS A 96 -3.71 7.22 -4.55
C CYS A 96 -2.77 8.38 -4.19
N LEU A 97 -2.06 8.90 -5.18
CA LEU A 97 -1.27 10.12 -5.01
C LEU A 97 -2.20 11.30 -4.71
N THR A 98 -2.12 11.80 -3.50
CA THR A 98 -2.92 12.95 -3.03
C THR A 98 -2.25 14.27 -3.38
N SER A 99 -3.01 15.39 -3.31
CA SER A 99 -2.45 16.74 -3.43
C SER A 99 -1.37 17.02 -2.37
N THR A 100 -1.50 16.46 -1.18
CA THR A 100 -0.47 16.57 -0.14
C THR A 100 0.84 15.89 -0.57
N MET A 101 0.75 14.71 -1.17
CA MET A 101 1.93 13.98 -1.66
C MET A 101 2.59 14.67 -2.87
N VAL A 102 1.79 15.21 -3.80
CA VAL A 102 2.28 15.76 -5.06
C VAL A 102 2.62 17.24 -4.94
N ASP A 103 1.70 18.08 -4.44
CA ASP A 103 1.86 19.54 -4.43
C ASP A 103 2.70 20.02 -3.24
N ARG A 104 2.49 19.39 -2.06
CA ARG A 104 3.26 19.71 -0.85
C ARG A 104 4.53 18.88 -0.69
N HIS A 105 4.72 17.87 -1.53
CA HIS A 105 5.87 16.94 -1.52
C HIS A 105 6.02 16.21 -0.16
N ILE A 106 4.91 15.89 0.50
CA ILE A 106 4.89 15.14 1.76
C ILE A 106 4.41 13.73 1.46
N MET A 107 5.32 12.76 1.58
CA MET A 107 5.01 11.34 1.47
C MET A 107 5.27 10.66 2.80
N LYS A 108 4.24 10.03 3.35
CA LYS A 108 4.33 9.24 4.59
C LYS A 108 3.82 7.83 4.30
N LEU A 109 4.57 6.85 4.79
CA LEU A 109 4.12 5.46 4.80
C LEU A 109 3.36 5.18 6.09
N PRO A 110 2.34 4.32 6.07
CA PRO A 110 1.60 3.92 7.26
C PRO A 110 2.53 3.32 8.32
N LYS A 111 2.17 3.47 9.58
CA LYS A 111 2.91 2.90 10.72
C LYS A 111 3.03 1.38 10.60
N SER A 112 1.91 0.70 10.29
CA SER A 112 1.87 -0.74 10.07
C SER A 112 2.84 -1.22 8.99
N LEU A 113 3.01 -0.46 7.90
CA LEU A 113 4.01 -0.76 6.88
C LEU A 113 5.43 -0.58 7.41
N SER A 114 5.69 0.51 8.13
CA SER A 114 7.01 0.76 8.74
C SER A 114 7.39 -0.37 9.71
N GLU A 115 6.47 -0.79 10.55
CA GLU A 115 6.64 -1.90 11.49
C GLU A 115 6.86 -3.24 10.79
N SER A 116 6.07 -3.56 9.76
CA SER A 116 6.20 -4.80 8.99
C SER A 116 7.54 -4.91 8.24
N CYS A 117 8.16 -3.77 7.94
CA CYS A 117 9.50 -3.69 7.35
C CYS A 117 10.63 -3.63 8.40
N GLY A 118 10.29 -3.65 9.70
CA GLY A 118 11.25 -3.55 10.80
C GLY A 118 11.96 -2.19 10.86
N ILE A 119 11.32 -1.12 10.40
CA ILE A 119 11.79 0.25 10.52
C ILE A 119 11.48 0.72 11.95
N LYS A 120 12.49 1.21 12.66
CA LYS A 120 12.35 1.58 14.08
C LYS A 120 11.91 3.04 14.24
N PRO A 121 11.19 3.38 15.31
CA PRO A 121 10.97 4.78 15.67
C PRO A 121 12.30 5.55 15.78
N ASP A 122 12.27 6.82 15.37
CA ASP A 122 13.45 7.71 15.32
C ASP A 122 14.59 7.24 14.39
N GLU A 123 14.34 6.23 13.52
CA GLU A 123 15.29 5.79 12.50
C GLU A 123 15.38 6.84 11.39
N GLU A 124 16.60 7.17 11.00
CA GLU A 124 16.88 8.00 9.83
C GLU A 124 17.82 7.26 8.89
N GLY A 125 17.68 7.51 7.59
CA GLY A 125 18.54 6.86 6.63
C GLY A 125 18.31 7.31 5.20
N SER A 126 18.84 6.49 4.28
CA SER A 126 18.69 6.68 2.85
C SER A 126 17.92 5.53 2.23
N ALA A 127 17.01 5.89 1.33
CA ALA A 127 16.22 4.98 0.52
C ALA A 127 16.47 5.25 -0.97
N GLU A 128 16.44 4.20 -1.77
CA GLU A 128 16.30 4.32 -3.23
C GLU A 128 14.82 4.19 -3.58
N ILE A 129 14.29 5.12 -4.37
CA ILE A 129 12.93 5.06 -4.90
C ILE A 129 13.00 4.83 -6.41
N ARG A 130 12.20 3.89 -6.92
CA ARG A 130 12.10 3.55 -8.34
C ARG A 130 10.66 3.51 -8.78
N LEU A 131 10.38 3.98 -10.00
CA LEU A 131 9.15 3.63 -10.70
C LEU A 131 9.42 2.32 -11.43
N THR A 132 8.70 1.28 -11.06
CA THR A 132 8.93 -0.12 -11.43
C THR A 132 10.27 -0.69 -10.95
N ALA A 133 10.38 -2.00 -10.86
CA ALA A 133 11.59 -2.68 -10.38
C ALA A 133 12.85 -2.40 -11.22
N ARG A 134 12.67 -2.07 -12.51
CA ARG A 134 13.75 -1.78 -13.47
C ARG A 134 13.95 -0.29 -13.75
N GLY A 135 13.17 0.56 -13.10
CA GLY A 135 13.21 2.01 -13.29
C GLY A 135 14.51 2.64 -12.80
N SER A 136 14.79 3.87 -13.29
CA SER A 136 15.89 4.67 -12.79
C SER A 136 15.68 5.04 -11.33
N VAL A 137 16.78 5.11 -10.59
CA VAL A 137 16.82 5.33 -9.14
C VAL A 137 16.76 6.81 -8.82
N THR A 138 15.99 7.16 -7.81
CA THR A 138 16.08 8.44 -7.12
C THR A 138 16.44 8.16 -5.65
N THR A 139 17.55 8.71 -5.18
CA THR A 139 17.93 8.59 -3.78
C THR A 139 17.17 9.62 -2.95
N CYS A 140 16.57 9.18 -1.86
CA CYS A 140 15.77 9.99 -0.96
C CYS A 140 16.16 9.69 0.49
N ALA A 141 16.40 10.72 1.29
CA ALA A 141 16.50 10.53 2.73
C ALA A 141 15.10 10.26 3.32
N TYR A 142 15.04 9.47 4.37
CA TYR A 142 13.84 9.24 5.15
C TYR A 142 14.09 9.41 6.63
N GLY A 143 13.03 9.66 7.37
CA GLY A 143 13.00 9.63 8.82
C GLY A 143 11.69 8.99 9.29
N VAL A 144 11.62 8.68 10.57
CA VAL A 144 10.41 8.15 11.20
C VAL A 144 9.90 9.17 12.20
N ASP A 145 8.63 9.54 12.05
CA ASP A 145 7.95 10.44 12.97
C ASP A 145 7.75 9.79 14.34
N THR A 146 7.48 10.58 15.35
CA THR A 146 7.21 10.12 16.73
C THR A 146 6.00 9.19 16.81
N ASP A 147 5.09 9.26 15.85
CA ASP A 147 3.92 8.37 15.71
C ASP A 147 4.24 7.04 15.00
N GLY A 148 5.49 6.84 14.56
CA GLY A 148 5.96 5.62 13.91
C GLY A 148 5.80 5.59 12.39
N ARG A 149 5.27 6.66 11.77
CA ARG A 149 5.15 6.77 10.31
C ARG A 149 6.47 7.16 9.66
N THR A 150 6.89 6.41 8.64
CA THR A 150 8.07 6.77 7.84
C THR A 150 7.73 7.88 6.85
N HIS A 151 8.50 8.95 6.86
CA HIS A 151 8.35 10.05 5.90
C HIS A 151 9.59 10.19 5.02
N PHE A 152 9.38 10.54 3.75
CA PHE A 152 10.46 10.85 2.81
C PHE A 152 10.77 12.34 2.81
N ASN A 153 12.06 12.65 2.67
CA ASN A 153 12.52 14.03 2.49
C ASN A 153 11.84 14.65 1.26
N SER A 154 11.31 15.87 1.43
CA SER A 154 10.55 16.58 0.40
C SER A 154 11.34 16.83 -0.89
N VAL A 155 12.64 17.04 -0.81
CA VAL A 155 13.51 17.29 -1.97
C VAL A 155 13.65 16.03 -2.82
N GLY A 156 13.95 14.89 -2.20
CA GLY A 156 14.07 13.60 -2.88
C GLY A 156 12.75 13.13 -3.46
N TRP A 157 11.68 13.25 -2.69
CA TRP A 157 10.34 12.89 -3.14
C TRP A 157 9.87 13.74 -4.31
N LYS A 158 10.05 15.07 -4.24
CA LYS A 158 9.78 15.98 -5.36
C LYS A 158 10.55 15.60 -6.62
N SER A 159 11.86 15.35 -6.48
CA SER A 159 12.70 14.94 -7.61
C SER A 159 12.19 13.66 -8.26
N PHE A 160 11.74 12.70 -7.46
CA PHE A 160 11.12 11.47 -7.94
C PHE A 160 9.82 11.73 -8.73
N LEU A 161 8.88 12.50 -8.15
CA LEU A 161 7.61 12.83 -8.79
C LEU A 161 7.78 13.50 -10.15
N VAL A 162 8.62 14.55 -10.18
CA VAL A 162 8.89 15.30 -11.42
C VAL A 162 9.60 14.43 -12.46
N GLY A 163 10.63 13.68 -12.03
CA GLY A 163 11.40 12.81 -12.92
C GLY A 163 10.58 11.65 -13.51
N LYS A 164 9.43 11.30 -12.89
CA LYS A 164 8.53 10.23 -13.34
C LYS A 164 7.19 10.73 -13.87
N ASN A 165 6.98 12.05 -13.92
CA ASN A 165 5.74 12.67 -14.37
C ASN A 165 4.50 12.13 -13.63
N LEU A 166 4.63 11.95 -12.32
CA LEU A 166 3.54 11.47 -11.47
C LEU A 166 2.64 12.63 -11.03
N HIS A 167 1.34 12.41 -10.96
CA HIS A 167 0.36 13.45 -10.66
C HIS A 167 -0.74 12.98 -9.71
N VAL A 168 -1.47 13.93 -9.15
CA VAL A 168 -2.59 13.67 -8.22
C VAL A 168 -3.63 12.75 -8.85
N GLY A 169 -4.14 11.82 -8.06
CA GLY A 169 -5.19 10.89 -8.46
C GLY A 169 -4.70 9.57 -9.05
N GLN A 170 -3.41 9.44 -9.36
CA GLN A 170 -2.88 8.15 -9.81
C GLN A 170 -2.86 7.14 -8.66
N ALA A 171 -3.41 5.97 -8.90
CA ALA A 171 -3.31 4.84 -8.00
C ALA A 171 -1.93 4.18 -8.14
N ILE A 172 -1.29 3.91 -7.01
CA ILE A 172 0.06 3.34 -6.95
C ILE A 172 0.13 2.19 -5.95
N LEU A 173 0.93 1.19 -6.30
CA LEU A 173 1.36 0.11 -5.43
C LEU A 173 2.78 0.41 -4.95
N ILE A 174 3.01 0.37 -3.66
CA ILE A 174 4.32 0.54 -3.04
C ILE A 174 4.76 -0.79 -2.44
N THR A 175 5.93 -1.26 -2.84
CA THR A 175 6.61 -2.40 -2.23
C THR A 175 7.99 -2.01 -1.74
N ILE A 176 8.40 -2.57 -0.60
CA ILE A 176 9.73 -2.32 -0.02
C ILE A 176 10.56 -3.57 -0.22
N ARG A 177 11.78 -3.41 -0.73
CA ARG A 177 12.74 -4.49 -0.93
C ARG A 177 13.96 -4.29 -0.05
N ASN A 178 14.50 -5.38 0.46
CA ASN A 178 15.79 -5.36 1.11
C ASN A 178 16.90 -4.98 0.12
N THR A 179 17.91 -4.31 0.63
CA THR A 179 19.09 -3.98 -0.14
C THR A 179 20.34 -4.45 0.59
N HIS A 180 21.29 -4.97 -0.17
CA HIS A 180 22.60 -5.39 0.35
C HIS A 180 23.66 -4.28 0.22
N ARG A 181 23.26 -3.07 -0.23
CA ARG A 181 24.20 -1.96 -0.40
C ARG A 181 24.49 -1.29 0.93
N PRO A 182 25.77 -1.13 1.31
CA PRO A 182 26.16 -0.39 2.51
C PRO A 182 25.60 1.03 2.49
N GLY A 183 25.03 1.47 3.61
CA GLY A 183 24.46 2.81 3.75
C GLY A 183 23.08 3.03 3.13
N LEU A 184 22.52 2.02 2.46
CA LEU A 184 21.17 2.05 1.93
C LEU A 184 20.29 1.10 2.74
N ARG A 185 19.26 1.65 3.41
CA ARG A 185 18.39 0.86 4.29
C ARG A 185 17.31 0.09 3.52
N MET A 186 16.72 0.73 2.52
CA MET A 186 15.63 0.15 1.77
C MET A 186 15.59 0.58 0.30
N MET A 187 14.99 -0.24 -0.52
CA MET A 187 14.59 0.10 -1.89
C MET A 187 13.07 0.12 -1.96
N VAL A 188 12.51 1.26 -2.32
CA VAL A 188 11.08 1.45 -2.50
C VAL A 188 10.77 1.35 -3.99
N VAL A 189 9.93 0.40 -4.36
CA VAL A 189 9.45 0.25 -5.74
C VAL A 189 7.99 0.71 -5.77
N ILE A 190 7.69 1.60 -6.69
CA ILE A 190 6.36 2.15 -6.93
C ILE A 190 5.92 1.71 -8.31
N ASP A 191 4.79 1.03 -8.40
CA ASP A 191 4.16 0.65 -9.65
C ASP A 191 2.84 1.42 -9.80
N ILE A 192 2.51 1.88 -11.01
CA ILE A 192 1.23 2.53 -11.31
C ILE A 192 0.21 1.42 -11.58
N ILE A 193 -0.96 1.55 -10.95
CA ILE A 193 -2.07 0.60 -11.09
C ILE A 193 -2.95 0.98 -12.27
#